data_498cd1df33bb16acdb29a72b924912fd
#
_entry.id   498cd1df33bb16acdb29a72b924912fd
#
_cell.length_a   1.000
_cell.length_b   1.000
_cell.length_c   1.000
_cell.angle_alpha   90.00
_cell.angle_beta   90.00
_cell.angle_gamma   90.00
#
_symmetry.space_group_name_H-M   'P 1'
#
loop_
_entity.id
_entity.type
_entity.pdbx_description
1 polymer ?
#
loop_
_entity_poly.entity_id
_entity_poly.type
_entity_poly.pdbx_seq_one_letter_code
_entity_poly.pdbx_strand_id
1 'polypeptide(L)'
;MSESNKKRFSLTQRLVLAVVPRIVWALFSIAGRTWRFEVIAEEGVEPCLQGQKSGNYICCFWHQCVLPCTVYFCASHAVILISQSFDGELITRILRLFGYNAVRGSSTRGGREGLLGLKHTLDQGGTAIFTADGPVGPIYRTKMGPVKLAQLSGKPLGAFHLEPEHAWRLNSWDHFLIPKPFTRIVVSWAQWTEVPTDLPDDGFEAKREELNAALERARARAYAHLGKAVE
;
A
#
# COMPACT_ATOMS: atom_id res chain seq x y z
N MET A 1 19.03 -4.34 27.63
CA MET A 1 19.93 -4.00 26.54
C MET A 1 20.11 -5.25 25.68
N SER A 2 19.31 -5.40 24.63
CA SER A 2 19.40 -6.55 23.71
C SER A 2 20.14 -6.08 22.47
N GLU A 3 21.34 -6.60 22.22
CA GLU A 3 22.07 -6.36 20.98
C GLU A 3 21.25 -6.86 19.80
N SER A 4 20.75 -5.90 19.04
CA SER A 4 20.09 -6.12 17.75
C SER A 4 21.06 -6.89 16.85
N ASN A 5 20.74 -8.15 16.56
CA ASN A 5 21.42 -9.02 15.62
C ASN A 5 21.35 -8.40 14.21
N LYS A 6 22.22 -7.43 13.91
CA LYS A 6 22.36 -6.81 12.60
C LYS A 6 22.78 -7.89 11.62
N LYS A 7 21.84 -8.40 10.82
CA LYS A 7 22.15 -9.28 9.68
C LYS A 7 23.30 -8.67 8.88
N ARG A 8 24.47 -9.31 8.89
CA ARG A 8 25.61 -8.88 8.08
C ARG A 8 25.37 -9.28 6.64
N PHE A 9 25.03 -8.34 5.79
CA PHE A 9 24.94 -8.55 4.34
C PHE A 9 26.33 -8.75 3.75
N SER A 10 26.47 -9.64 2.75
CA SER A 10 27.68 -9.82 1.97
C SER A 10 28.07 -8.52 1.22
N LEU A 11 29.31 -8.42 0.73
CA LEU A 11 29.75 -7.25 -0.04
C LEU A 11 28.88 -7.05 -1.29
N THR A 12 28.55 -8.13 -2.02
CA THR A 12 27.66 -8.09 -3.18
C THR A 12 26.26 -7.57 -2.80
N GLN A 13 25.69 -8.10 -1.71
CA GLN A 13 24.40 -7.63 -1.21
C GLN A 13 24.42 -6.14 -0.82
N ARG A 14 25.50 -5.66 -0.22
CA ARG A 14 25.66 -4.23 0.12
C ARG A 14 25.72 -3.36 -1.13
N LEU A 15 26.43 -3.82 -2.18
CA LEU A 15 26.50 -3.12 -3.45
C LEU A 15 25.10 -3.05 -4.11
N VAL A 16 24.37 -4.18 -4.17
CA VAL A 16 23.01 -4.22 -4.67
C VAL A 16 22.10 -3.24 -3.91
N LEU A 17 22.15 -3.26 -2.57
CA LEU A 17 21.37 -2.35 -1.72
C LEU A 17 21.80 -0.88 -1.86
N ALA A 18 22.99 -0.60 -2.35
CA ALA A 18 23.44 0.77 -2.60
C ALA A 18 23.01 1.28 -4.00
N VAL A 19 23.10 0.44 -5.01
CA VAL A 19 22.93 0.86 -6.42
C VAL A 19 21.49 0.71 -6.90
N VAL A 20 20.90 -0.50 -6.74
CA VAL A 20 19.59 -0.84 -7.29
C VAL A 20 18.49 0.12 -6.83
N PRO A 21 18.36 0.49 -5.53
CA PRO A 21 17.32 1.43 -5.11
C PRO A 21 17.36 2.78 -5.83
N ARG A 22 18.56 3.30 -6.09
CA ARG A 22 18.73 4.59 -6.78
C ARG A 22 18.34 4.50 -8.26
N ILE A 23 18.70 3.40 -8.91
CA ILE A 23 18.32 3.14 -10.32
C ILE A 23 16.80 3.03 -10.42
N VAL A 24 16.19 2.20 -9.59
CA VAL A 24 14.72 2.00 -9.57
C VAL A 24 14.00 3.32 -9.29
N TRP A 25 14.46 4.06 -8.27
CA TRP A 25 13.90 5.37 -7.97
C TRP A 25 14.02 6.36 -9.13
N ALA A 26 15.18 6.46 -9.79
CA ALA A 26 15.38 7.37 -10.91
C ALA A 26 14.48 7.00 -12.10
N LEU A 27 14.42 5.71 -12.48
CA LEU A 27 13.59 5.24 -13.57
C LEU A 27 12.09 5.55 -13.33
N PHE A 28 11.57 5.21 -12.16
CA PHE A 28 10.16 5.42 -11.85
C PHE A 28 9.83 6.88 -11.53
N SER A 29 10.78 7.67 -11.04
CA SER A 29 10.58 9.11 -10.91
C SER A 29 10.48 9.80 -12.26
N ILE A 30 11.27 9.37 -13.26
CA ILE A 30 11.19 9.89 -14.64
C ILE A 30 9.87 9.42 -15.29
N ALA A 31 9.55 8.14 -15.23
CA ALA A 31 8.31 7.59 -15.78
C ALA A 31 7.08 8.24 -15.13
N GLY A 32 7.09 8.39 -13.82
CA GLY A 32 6.00 8.98 -13.05
C GLY A 32 5.68 10.43 -13.40
N ARG A 33 6.67 11.21 -13.87
CA ARG A 33 6.44 12.57 -14.37
C ARG A 33 5.61 12.61 -15.66
N THR A 34 5.52 11.50 -16.36
CA THR A 34 4.72 11.36 -17.58
C THR A 34 3.29 10.91 -17.30
N TRP A 35 2.99 10.43 -16.09
CA TRP A 35 1.68 9.92 -15.72
C TRP A 35 0.74 11.04 -15.29
N ARG A 36 -0.52 10.94 -15.72
CA ARG A 36 -1.58 11.88 -15.37
C ARG A 36 -2.57 11.18 -14.45
N PHE A 37 -2.60 11.57 -13.18
CA PHE A 37 -3.53 11.01 -12.20
C PHE A 37 -4.86 11.75 -12.26
N GLU A 38 -5.94 10.99 -12.34
CA GLU A 38 -7.32 11.46 -12.28
C GLU A 38 -8.01 10.79 -11.08
N VAL A 39 -8.51 11.60 -10.15
CA VAL A 39 -9.12 11.11 -8.91
C VAL A 39 -10.62 11.09 -9.04
N ILE A 40 -11.23 9.94 -8.74
CA ILE A 40 -12.68 9.76 -8.66
C ILE A 40 -13.01 9.09 -7.32
N ALA A 41 -14.22 9.30 -6.83
CA ALA A 41 -14.65 8.71 -5.55
C ALA A 41 -16.13 8.33 -5.59
N GLU A 42 -16.57 7.51 -4.64
CA GLU A 42 -17.98 7.31 -4.33
C GLU A 42 -18.58 8.61 -3.80
N GLU A 43 -19.88 8.77 -3.93
CA GLU A 43 -20.58 9.97 -3.45
C GLU A 43 -20.35 10.17 -1.95
N GLY A 44 -20.02 11.41 -1.55
CA GLY A 44 -19.73 11.76 -0.17
C GLY A 44 -18.37 11.30 0.36
N VAL A 45 -17.52 10.70 -0.47
CA VAL A 45 -16.17 10.30 -0.07
C VAL A 45 -15.16 11.40 -0.36
N GLU A 46 -14.45 11.84 0.65
CA GLU A 46 -13.30 12.74 0.50
C GLU A 46 -12.03 11.92 0.23
N PRO A 47 -11.47 11.98 -0.98
CA PRO A 47 -10.29 11.20 -1.36
C PRO A 47 -9.00 11.81 -0.80
N CYS A 48 -7.99 10.96 -0.55
CA CYS A 48 -6.64 11.46 -0.30
C CYS A 48 -5.99 11.88 -1.61
N LEU A 49 -5.58 13.13 -1.70
CA LEU A 49 -5.01 13.70 -2.91
C LEU A 49 -3.49 13.56 -2.97
N GLN A 50 -2.94 13.57 -4.19
CA GLN A 50 -1.50 13.60 -4.41
C GLN A 50 -0.87 14.81 -3.72
N GLY A 51 0.26 14.61 -3.03
CA GLY A 51 0.95 15.67 -2.29
C GLY A 51 0.31 16.05 -0.95
N GLN A 52 -0.83 15.46 -0.59
CA GLN A 52 -1.42 15.63 0.74
C GLN A 52 -0.50 14.99 1.78
N LYS A 53 -0.10 15.78 2.78
CA LYS A 53 0.62 15.25 3.94
C LYS A 53 -0.31 14.34 4.73
N SER A 54 0.27 13.34 5.38
CA SER A 54 -0.44 12.29 6.11
C SER A 54 -1.68 12.77 6.85
N GLY A 55 -2.78 12.03 6.69
CA GLY A 55 -3.96 12.09 7.54
C GLY A 55 -3.92 10.92 8.51
N ASN A 56 -4.74 10.97 9.56
CA ASN A 56 -4.76 9.95 10.62
C ASN A 56 -5.68 8.78 10.24
N TYR A 57 -5.28 7.99 9.23
CA TYR A 57 -6.08 6.91 8.65
C TYR A 57 -5.21 5.76 8.11
N ILE A 58 -5.84 4.68 7.72
CA ILE A 58 -5.22 3.48 7.16
C ILE A 58 -5.67 3.37 5.70
N CYS A 59 -4.74 3.44 4.75
CA CYS A 59 -5.01 3.24 3.34
C CYS A 59 -4.79 1.79 2.91
N CYS A 60 -5.72 1.24 2.13
CA CYS A 60 -5.69 -0.12 1.63
C CYS A 60 -5.89 -0.15 0.11
N PHE A 61 -5.07 -0.94 -0.57
CA PHE A 61 -5.14 -1.15 -2.01
C PHE A 61 -4.59 -2.54 -2.38
N TRP A 62 -4.80 -2.99 -3.62
CA TRP A 62 -4.29 -4.29 -4.09
C TRP A 62 -2.81 -4.23 -4.44
N HIS A 63 -2.07 -5.30 -4.14
CA HIS A 63 -0.62 -5.39 -4.40
C HIS A 63 -0.27 -5.12 -5.87
N GLN A 64 -1.17 -5.45 -6.78
CA GLN A 64 -1.09 -5.12 -8.20
C GLN A 64 -0.70 -3.66 -8.48
N CYS A 65 -1.20 -2.73 -7.67
CA CYS A 65 -1.07 -1.29 -7.86
C CYS A 65 0.12 -0.65 -7.11
N VAL A 66 1.05 -1.45 -6.56
CA VAL A 66 2.16 -0.93 -5.74
C VAL A 66 2.96 0.15 -6.46
N LEU A 67 3.28 -0.03 -7.74
CA LEU A 67 4.10 0.93 -8.46
C LEU A 67 3.39 2.28 -8.69
N PRO A 68 2.19 2.36 -9.28
CA PRO A 68 1.51 3.64 -9.42
C PRO A 68 1.16 4.28 -8.07
N CYS A 69 0.83 3.48 -7.03
CA CYS A 69 0.60 3.96 -5.68
C CYS A 69 1.86 4.61 -5.08
N THR A 70 3.04 4.00 -5.27
CA THR A 70 4.32 4.53 -4.78
C THR A 70 4.62 5.91 -5.34
N VAL A 71 4.30 6.14 -6.61
CA VAL A 71 4.49 7.45 -7.26
C VAL A 71 3.41 8.44 -6.84
N TYR A 72 2.14 8.01 -6.75
CA TYR A 72 1.02 8.87 -6.37
C TYR A 72 1.19 9.47 -4.97
N PHE A 73 1.55 8.67 -3.99
CA PHE A 73 1.76 9.10 -2.61
C PHE A 73 3.22 9.42 -2.28
N CYS A 74 4.06 9.74 -3.27
CA CYS A 74 5.46 10.12 -2.99
C CYS A 74 5.50 11.34 -2.05
N ALA A 75 6.50 11.35 -1.15
CA ALA A 75 6.68 12.38 -0.12
C ALA A 75 5.54 12.52 0.91
N SER A 76 4.62 11.54 0.99
CA SER A 76 3.53 11.54 1.99
C SER A 76 4.01 11.19 3.40
N HIS A 77 5.24 10.64 3.55
CA HIS A 77 5.77 10.08 4.80
C HIS A 77 4.92 8.96 5.41
N ALA A 78 4.01 8.38 4.61
CA ALA A 78 3.21 7.25 5.05
C ALA A 78 4.08 6.05 5.42
N VAL A 79 3.60 5.23 6.35
CA VAL A 79 4.36 4.11 6.92
C VAL A 79 3.81 2.79 6.41
N ILE A 80 4.71 1.92 5.97
CA ILE A 80 4.40 0.62 5.41
C ILE A 80 5.04 -0.48 6.26
N LEU A 81 4.31 -1.59 6.46
CA LEU A 81 4.85 -2.79 7.10
C LEU A 81 5.64 -3.62 6.09
N ILE A 82 6.94 -3.79 6.32
CA ILE A 82 7.85 -4.49 5.40
C ILE A 82 8.61 -5.59 6.13
N SER A 83 8.76 -6.76 5.48
CA SER A 83 9.47 -7.89 6.06
C SER A 83 10.94 -7.57 6.38
N GLN A 84 11.53 -8.34 7.33
CA GLN A 84 12.95 -8.21 7.71
C GLN A 84 13.91 -8.97 6.79
N SER A 85 13.44 -9.48 5.62
CA SER A 85 14.27 -10.16 4.63
C SER A 85 15.21 -9.20 3.89
N PHE A 86 16.12 -9.75 3.07
CA PHE A 86 16.95 -8.97 2.16
C PHE A 86 16.10 -8.19 1.16
N ASP A 87 15.08 -8.84 0.56
CA ASP A 87 14.16 -8.20 -0.37
C ASP A 87 13.37 -7.07 0.32
N GLY A 88 12.93 -7.31 1.57
CA GLY A 88 12.30 -6.27 2.37
C GLY A 88 13.23 -5.08 2.65
N GLU A 89 14.54 -5.31 2.84
CA GLU A 89 15.52 -4.21 2.97
C GLU A 89 15.68 -3.44 1.66
N LEU A 90 15.72 -4.15 0.52
CA LEU A 90 15.78 -3.54 -0.81
C LEU A 90 14.56 -2.64 -1.06
N ILE A 91 13.36 -3.15 -0.85
CA ILE A 91 12.10 -2.41 -0.97
C ILE A 91 12.07 -1.22 -0.01
N THR A 92 12.49 -1.39 1.25
CA THR A 92 12.56 -0.29 2.23
C THR A 92 13.43 0.86 1.73
N ARG A 93 14.58 0.55 1.12
CA ARG A 93 15.47 1.60 0.56
C ARG A 93 14.88 2.30 -0.64
N ILE A 94 14.19 1.56 -1.53
CA ILE A 94 13.48 2.16 -2.66
C ILE A 94 12.39 3.11 -2.15
N LEU A 95 11.53 2.65 -1.25
CA LEU A 95 10.41 3.44 -0.72
C LEU A 95 10.86 4.67 0.06
N ARG A 96 12.00 4.58 0.79
CA ARG A 96 12.58 5.76 1.45
C ARG A 96 12.98 6.86 0.47
N LEU A 97 13.49 6.51 -0.70
CA LEU A 97 13.80 7.48 -1.76
C LEU A 97 12.54 8.14 -2.33
N PHE A 98 11.38 7.48 -2.26
CA PHE A 98 10.08 8.06 -2.57
C PHE A 98 9.42 8.81 -1.40
N GLY A 99 10.10 8.90 -0.24
CA GLY A 99 9.60 9.65 0.92
C GLY A 99 8.64 8.87 1.82
N TYR A 100 8.68 7.53 1.78
CA TYR A 100 7.94 6.67 2.71
C TYR A 100 8.78 6.27 3.91
N ASN A 101 8.11 5.91 4.99
CA ASN A 101 8.71 5.28 6.16
C ASN A 101 8.34 3.78 6.21
N ALA A 102 9.06 3.00 7.00
CA ALA A 102 8.81 1.58 7.13
C ALA A 102 8.92 1.11 8.58
N VAL A 103 7.93 0.34 9.01
CA VAL A 103 7.98 -0.53 10.18
C VAL A 103 8.38 -1.93 9.74
N ARG A 104 9.26 -2.58 10.49
CA ARG A 104 9.81 -3.89 10.12
C ARG A 104 9.06 -5.01 10.84
N GLY A 105 8.42 -5.87 10.06
CA GLY A 105 7.66 -7.03 10.54
C GLY A 105 6.98 -7.74 9.38
N SER A 106 6.38 -8.89 9.64
CA SER A 106 5.56 -9.61 8.66
C SER A 106 4.50 -10.43 9.39
N SER A 107 3.49 -10.91 8.66
CA SER A 107 2.45 -11.80 9.20
C SER A 107 3.00 -13.09 9.82
N THR A 108 4.22 -13.50 9.45
CA THR A 108 4.86 -14.74 9.93
C THR A 108 5.91 -14.50 11.01
N ARG A 109 6.55 -13.32 11.05
CA ARG A 109 7.55 -12.96 12.07
C ARG A 109 7.42 -11.49 12.44
N GLY A 110 7.14 -11.22 13.72
CA GLY A 110 7.01 -9.85 14.23
C GLY A 110 5.75 -9.13 13.73
N GLY A 111 4.68 -9.86 13.38
CA GLY A 111 3.44 -9.26 12.90
C GLY A 111 2.75 -8.42 13.96
N ARG A 112 2.78 -8.87 15.23
CA ARG A 112 2.22 -8.11 16.35
C ARG A 112 3.02 -6.83 16.61
N GLU A 113 4.34 -6.94 16.68
CA GLU A 113 5.25 -5.80 16.85
C GLU A 113 5.12 -4.83 15.68
N GLY A 114 4.96 -5.34 14.48
CA GLY A 114 4.70 -4.54 13.28
C GLY A 114 3.40 -3.75 13.35
N LEU A 115 2.31 -4.38 13.78
CA LEU A 115 1.02 -3.70 13.98
C LEU A 115 1.10 -2.66 15.10
N LEU A 116 1.79 -2.93 16.20
CA LEU A 116 2.02 -1.95 17.27
C LEU A 116 2.86 -0.75 16.79
N GLY A 117 3.87 -0.99 15.95
CA GLY A 117 4.64 0.08 15.34
C GLY A 117 3.80 0.96 14.40
N LEU A 118 2.90 0.36 13.62
CA LEU A 118 1.95 1.10 12.80
C LEU A 118 0.92 1.86 13.64
N LYS A 119 0.41 1.24 14.72
CA LYS A 119 -0.47 1.91 15.69
C LYS A 119 0.20 3.16 16.26
N HIS A 120 1.45 3.04 16.70
CA HIS A 120 2.21 4.18 17.21
C HIS A 120 2.29 5.33 16.17
N THR A 121 2.49 5.01 14.89
CA THR A 121 2.45 6.01 13.80
C THR A 121 1.09 6.70 13.72
N LEU A 122 -0.01 5.94 13.79
CA LEU A 122 -1.36 6.48 13.76
C LEU A 122 -1.67 7.33 15.00
N ASP A 123 -1.19 6.93 16.17
CA ASP A 123 -1.33 7.71 17.42
C ASP A 123 -0.62 9.08 17.33
N GLN A 124 0.42 9.18 16.48
CA GLN A 124 1.13 10.44 16.20
C GLN A 124 0.53 11.24 15.03
N GLY A 125 -0.64 10.85 14.53
CA GLY A 125 -1.30 11.54 13.43
C GLY A 125 -0.79 11.14 12.03
N GLY A 126 0.02 10.09 11.93
CA GLY A 126 0.54 9.58 10.66
C GLY A 126 -0.46 8.70 9.89
N THR A 127 -0.07 8.29 8.70
CA THR A 127 -0.84 7.38 7.82
C THR A 127 -0.14 6.03 7.72
N ALA A 128 -0.90 4.94 7.84
CA ALA A 128 -0.44 3.60 7.50
C ALA A 128 -0.96 3.18 6.13
N ILE A 129 -0.14 2.48 5.34
CA ILE A 129 -0.53 1.96 4.03
C ILE A 129 -0.34 0.44 3.99
N PHE A 130 -1.36 -0.27 3.47
CA PHE A 130 -1.36 -1.71 3.29
C PHE A 130 -1.64 -2.13 1.85
N THR A 131 -0.90 -3.12 1.37
CA THR A 131 -1.39 -3.99 0.31
C THR A 131 -2.35 -4.99 0.94
N ALA A 132 -3.63 -4.90 0.60
CA ALA A 132 -4.71 -5.61 1.30
C ALA A 132 -4.59 -7.14 1.18
N ASP A 133 -4.14 -7.63 0.02
CA ASP A 133 -3.89 -9.04 -0.28
C ASP A 133 -2.54 -9.56 0.22
N GLY A 134 -1.68 -8.65 0.70
CA GLY A 134 -0.36 -8.99 1.24
C GLY A 134 0.66 -9.40 0.16
N PRO A 135 1.90 -9.75 0.56
CA PRO A 135 3.02 -9.95 -0.37
C PRO A 135 3.00 -11.29 -1.11
N VAL A 136 2.11 -12.21 -0.75
CA VAL A 136 2.04 -13.57 -1.32
C VAL A 136 0.64 -13.96 -1.78
N GLY A 137 -0.31 -13.04 -1.74
CA GLY A 137 -1.69 -13.26 -2.17
C GLY A 137 -2.50 -14.25 -1.31
N PRO A 138 -3.57 -14.83 -1.85
CA PRO A 138 -4.00 -14.71 -3.24
C PRO A 138 -4.50 -13.30 -3.59
N ILE A 139 -4.41 -12.96 -4.87
CA ILE A 139 -4.84 -11.66 -5.41
C ILE A 139 -6.32 -11.38 -5.08
N TYR A 140 -6.65 -10.13 -4.79
CA TYR A 140 -8.01 -9.65 -4.49
C TYR A 140 -8.66 -10.34 -3.27
N ARG A 141 -7.85 -10.80 -2.32
CA ARG A 141 -8.31 -11.33 -1.05
C ARG A 141 -7.68 -10.61 0.14
N THR A 142 -8.45 -9.75 0.76
CA THR A 142 -8.02 -8.95 1.90
C THR A 142 -7.57 -9.82 3.07
N LYS A 143 -6.39 -9.51 3.61
CA LYS A 143 -5.86 -10.10 4.85
C LYS A 143 -6.41 -9.39 6.08
N MET A 144 -6.33 -10.05 7.22
CA MET A 144 -6.85 -9.54 8.50
C MET A 144 -6.06 -8.35 9.08
N GLY A 145 -4.83 -8.14 8.61
CA GLY A 145 -3.92 -7.13 9.17
C GLY A 145 -4.49 -5.70 9.24
N PRO A 146 -5.06 -5.15 8.15
CA PRO A 146 -5.67 -3.83 8.15
C PRO A 146 -6.82 -3.69 9.16
N VAL A 147 -7.73 -4.67 9.23
CA VAL A 147 -8.88 -4.66 10.15
C VAL A 147 -8.42 -4.69 11.61
N LYS A 148 -7.43 -5.52 11.93
CA LYS A 148 -6.83 -5.56 13.28
C LYS A 148 -6.17 -4.24 13.65
N LEU A 149 -5.49 -3.58 12.71
CA LEU A 149 -4.90 -2.27 12.97
C LEU A 149 -5.98 -1.21 13.18
N ALA A 150 -7.05 -1.24 12.40
CA ALA A 150 -8.17 -0.32 12.54
C ALA A 150 -8.85 -0.46 13.92
N GLN A 151 -9.14 -1.68 14.35
CA GLN A 151 -9.66 -1.95 15.71
C GLN A 151 -8.72 -1.41 16.80
N LEU A 152 -7.41 -1.72 16.70
CA LEU A 152 -6.41 -1.32 17.71
C LEU A 152 -6.22 0.19 17.79
N SER A 153 -6.41 0.92 16.70
CA SER A 153 -6.13 2.35 16.60
C SER A 153 -7.39 3.22 16.61
N GLY A 154 -8.57 2.66 16.36
CA GLY A 154 -9.82 3.41 16.16
C GLY A 154 -9.77 4.31 14.91
N LYS A 155 -8.93 3.96 13.91
CA LYS A 155 -8.79 4.75 12.67
C LYS A 155 -9.48 4.08 11.50
N PRO A 156 -10.10 4.88 10.60
CA PRO A 156 -10.84 4.34 9.48
C PRO A 156 -9.92 3.71 8.41
N LEU A 157 -10.47 2.76 7.67
CA LEU A 157 -9.86 2.11 6.51
C LEU A 157 -10.35 2.78 5.22
N GLY A 158 -9.44 3.40 4.49
CA GLY A 158 -9.70 3.92 3.16
C GLY A 158 -9.36 2.88 2.09
N ALA A 159 -10.35 2.46 1.31
CA ALA A 159 -10.17 1.53 0.21
C ALA A 159 -10.05 2.28 -1.12
N PHE A 160 -9.00 2.01 -1.90
CA PHE A 160 -8.80 2.64 -3.19
C PHE A 160 -8.11 1.71 -4.21
N HIS A 161 -8.22 2.05 -5.48
CA HIS A 161 -7.57 1.36 -6.58
C HIS A 161 -6.98 2.34 -7.59
N LEU A 162 -5.85 1.97 -8.20
CA LEU A 162 -5.21 2.74 -9.27
C LEU A 162 -5.20 1.91 -10.55
N GLU A 163 -5.99 2.32 -11.54
CA GLU A 163 -6.01 1.66 -12.85
C GLU A 163 -5.40 2.55 -13.92
N PRO A 164 -4.23 2.16 -14.51
CA PRO A 164 -3.69 2.82 -15.68
C PRO A 164 -4.51 2.53 -16.92
N GLU A 165 -4.77 3.53 -17.76
CA GLU A 165 -5.42 3.33 -19.07
C GLU A 165 -4.60 2.36 -19.96
N HIS A 166 -3.26 2.52 -19.92
CA HIS A 166 -2.32 1.64 -20.62
C HIS A 166 -1.22 1.18 -19.68
N ALA A 167 -1.05 -0.13 -19.54
CA ALA A 167 0.00 -0.75 -18.70
C ALA A 167 0.54 -2.03 -19.33
N TRP A 168 1.75 -2.41 -18.90
CA TRP A 168 2.20 -3.79 -18.99
C TRP A 168 1.75 -4.50 -17.73
N ARG A 169 1.15 -5.69 -17.88
CA ARG A 169 0.78 -6.59 -16.80
C ARG A 169 1.79 -7.73 -16.76
N LEU A 170 2.44 -7.93 -15.63
CA LEU A 170 3.38 -9.02 -15.47
C LEU A 170 2.63 -10.34 -15.25
N ASN A 171 3.22 -11.43 -15.72
CA ASN A 171 2.72 -12.77 -15.41
C ASN A 171 3.21 -13.21 -14.01
N SER A 172 2.75 -12.50 -12.99
CA SER A 172 3.01 -12.75 -11.57
C SER A 172 1.70 -13.05 -10.85
N TRP A 173 1.77 -13.55 -9.61
CA TRP A 173 0.59 -13.89 -8.81
C TRP A 173 -0.38 -12.71 -8.63
N ASP A 174 0.13 -11.48 -8.65
CA ASP A 174 -0.60 -10.22 -8.44
C ASP A 174 -0.92 -9.48 -9.74
N HIS A 175 -0.51 -10.00 -10.91
CA HIS A 175 -0.63 -9.31 -12.20
C HIS A 175 -0.10 -7.86 -12.13
N PHE A 176 1.09 -7.67 -11.57
CA PHE A 176 1.71 -6.39 -11.25
C PHE A 176 1.65 -5.40 -12.42
N LEU A 177 1.19 -4.18 -12.14
CA LEU A 177 0.99 -3.13 -13.14
C LEU A 177 2.23 -2.24 -13.27
N ILE A 178 2.71 -2.13 -14.51
CA ILE A 178 3.71 -1.14 -14.91
C ILE A 178 3.04 -0.16 -15.88
N PRO A 179 2.61 1.03 -15.42
CA PRO A 179 1.98 2.00 -16.30
C PRO A 179 2.91 2.42 -17.43
N LYS A 180 2.39 2.49 -18.65
CA LYS A 180 3.17 2.97 -19.80
C LYS A 180 3.43 4.47 -19.67
N PRO A 181 4.52 4.99 -20.30
CA PRO A 181 4.76 6.43 -20.35
C PRO A 181 3.56 7.19 -20.94
N PHE A 182 3.31 8.40 -20.42
CA PHE A 182 2.24 9.32 -20.85
C PHE A 182 0.81 8.80 -20.66
N THR A 183 0.62 7.72 -19.88
CA THR A 183 -0.72 7.17 -19.60
C THR A 183 -1.47 7.99 -18.57
N ARG A 184 -2.80 7.94 -18.65
CA ARG A 184 -3.71 8.36 -17.59
C ARG A 184 -3.84 7.22 -16.57
N ILE A 185 -3.93 7.57 -15.28
CA ILE A 185 -4.12 6.63 -14.17
C ILE A 185 -5.31 7.12 -13.35
N VAL A 186 -6.37 6.33 -13.31
CA VAL A 186 -7.54 6.63 -12.48
C VAL A 186 -7.29 6.14 -11.08
N VAL A 187 -7.42 7.04 -10.09
CA VAL A 187 -7.35 6.75 -8.65
C VAL A 187 -8.77 6.78 -8.11
N SER A 188 -9.35 5.62 -7.87
CA SER A 188 -10.74 5.47 -7.45
C SER A 188 -10.83 5.15 -5.96
N TRP A 189 -11.63 5.92 -5.21
CA TRP A 189 -11.88 5.75 -3.79
C TRP A 189 -13.29 5.23 -3.53
N ALA A 190 -13.40 4.24 -2.64
CA ALA A 190 -14.67 3.75 -2.12
C ALA A 190 -14.96 4.34 -0.74
N GLN A 191 -16.17 4.09 -0.21
CA GLN A 191 -16.56 4.49 1.14
C GLN A 191 -15.56 3.97 2.18
N TRP A 192 -15.32 4.79 3.19
CA TRP A 192 -14.48 4.45 4.32
C TRP A 192 -15.11 3.33 5.15
N THR A 193 -14.31 2.38 5.59
CA THR A 193 -14.75 1.29 6.48
C THR A 193 -14.34 1.62 7.91
N GLU A 194 -15.33 1.72 8.79
CA GLU A 194 -15.13 1.91 10.23
C GLU A 194 -15.08 0.56 10.95
N VAL A 195 -14.14 0.41 11.86
CA VAL A 195 -13.98 -0.79 12.69
C VAL A 195 -14.08 -0.39 14.17
N PRO A 196 -15.11 -0.81 14.90
CA PRO A 196 -15.25 -0.54 16.32
C PRO A 196 -14.05 -1.07 17.12
N THR A 197 -13.58 -0.30 18.10
CA THR A 197 -12.44 -0.70 18.95
C THR A 197 -12.80 -1.87 19.88
N ASP A 198 -14.07 -2.07 20.16
CA ASP A 198 -14.66 -3.15 20.96
C ASP A 198 -15.25 -4.29 20.10
N LEU A 199 -14.85 -4.35 18.78
CA LEU A 199 -15.33 -5.39 17.86
C LEU A 199 -15.03 -6.79 18.44
N PRO A 200 -16.04 -7.64 18.62
CA PRO A 200 -15.84 -9.01 19.10
C PRO A 200 -15.16 -9.89 18.04
N ASP A 201 -14.58 -11.01 18.47
CA ASP A 201 -13.77 -11.86 17.58
C ASP A 201 -14.53 -12.41 16.37
N ASP A 202 -15.82 -12.66 16.49
CA ASP A 202 -16.70 -13.12 15.40
C ASP A 202 -17.05 -12.01 14.39
N GLY A 203 -16.86 -10.74 14.73
CA GLY A 203 -17.08 -9.60 13.85
C GLY A 203 -15.95 -9.32 12.84
N PHE A 204 -14.75 -9.84 13.08
CA PHE A 204 -13.58 -9.52 12.25
C PHE A 204 -13.72 -9.96 10.79
N GLU A 205 -14.31 -11.14 10.57
CA GLU A 205 -14.49 -11.66 9.21
C GLU A 205 -15.48 -10.79 8.42
N ALA A 206 -16.55 -10.34 9.04
CA ALA A 206 -17.52 -9.43 8.41
C ALA A 206 -16.84 -8.11 8.01
N LYS A 207 -16.00 -7.53 8.88
CA LYS A 207 -15.24 -6.30 8.56
C LYS A 207 -14.17 -6.52 7.49
N ARG A 208 -13.55 -7.69 7.45
CA ARG A 208 -12.61 -8.06 6.38
C ARG A 208 -13.32 -8.13 5.02
N GLU A 209 -14.52 -8.75 4.96
CA GLU A 209 -15.31 -8.82 3.75
C GLU A 209 -15.87 -7.45 3.34
N GLU A 210 -16.25 -6.59 4.28
CA GLU A 210 -16.65 -5.20 4.00
C GLU A 210 -15.51 -4.41 3.33
N LEU A 211 -14.28 -4.50 3.86
CA LEU A 211 -13.10 -3.89 3.24
C LEU A 211 -12.81 -4.50 1.86
N ASN A 212 -12.93 -5.82 1.71
CA ASN A 212 -12.74 -6.50 0.43
C ASN A 212 -13.74 -5.99 -0.61
N ALA A 213 -15.00 -5.88 -0.24
CA ALA A 213 -16.05 -5.36 -1.12
C ALA A 213 -15.80 -3.88 -1.50
N ALA A 214 -15.33 -3.05 -0.56
CA ALA A 214 -14.96 -1.65 -0.84
C ALA A 214 -13.81 -1.56 -1.86
N LEU A 215 -12.77 -2.38 -1.72
CA LEU A 215 -11.66 -2.45 -2.67
C LEU A 215 -12.11 -2.90 -4.07
N GLU A 216 -13.02 -3.89 -4.14
CA GLU A 216 -13.58 -4.34 -5.42
C GLU A 216 -14.48 -3.27 -6.07
N ARG A 217 -15.27 -2.52 -5.28
CA ARG A 217 -16.02 -1.37 -5.80
C ARG A 217 -15.11 -0.29 -6.36
N ALA A 218 -14.03 0.04 -5.65
CA ALA A 218 -13.04 1.01 -6.13
C ALA A 218 -12.41 0.54 -7.45
N ARG A 219 -12.06 -0.77 -7.55
CA ARG A 219 -11.50 -1.39 -8.77
C ARG A 219 -12.51 -1.33 -9.92
N ALA A 220 -13.71 -1.82 -9.72
CA ALA A 220 -14.75 -1.83 -10.74
C ALA A 220 -15.07 -0.42 -11.26
N ARG A 221 -15.13 0.58 -10.38
CA ARG A 221 -15.33 1.99 -10.74
C ARG A 221 -14.21 2.53 -11.62
N ALA A 222 -12.94 2.24 -11.28
CA ALA A 222 -11.79 2.68 -12.08
C ALA A 222 -11.83 2.07 -13.49
N TYR A 223 -12.15 0.78 -13.59
CA TYR A 223 -12.31 0.08 -14.88
C TYR A 223 -13.46 0.68 -15.70
N ALA A 224 -14.64 0.85 -15.09
CA ALA A 224 -15.81 1.44 -15.77
C ALA A 224 -15.52 2.86 -16.27
N HIS A 225 -14.82 3.69 -15.46
CA HIS A 225 -14.44 5.05 -15.85
C HIS A 225 -13.51 5.08 -17.06
N LEU A 226 -12.68 4.07 -17.25
CA LEU A 226 -11.81 3.89 -18.41
C LEU A 226 -12.48 3.13 -19.58
N GLY A 227 -13.75 2.73 -19.45
CA GLY A 227 -14.44 1.91 -20.46
C GLY A 227 -13.87 0.51 -20.62
N LYS A 228 -13.25 -0.04 -19.56
CA LYS A 228 -12.66 -1.37 -19.54
C LYS A 228 -13.59 -2.38 -18.87
N ALA A 229 -13.55 -3.65 -19.32
CA ALA A 229 -14.11 -4.76 -18.55
C ALA A 229 -13.20 -5.10 -17.35
N VAL A 230 -13.81 -5.45 -16.23
CA VAL A 230 -13.04 -5.94 -15.06
C VAL A 230 -12.56 -7.35 -15.38
N GLU A 231 -11.27 -7.57 -15.32
CA GLU A 231 -10.60 -8.86 -15.51
C GLU A 231 -10.55 -9.68 -14.23
#